data_1ecfb21cb140fb41d94d0d81bee52ac4
#
_entry.id   1ecfb21cb140fb41d94d0d81bee52ac4
#
_cell.length_a   1.000
_cell.length_b   1.000
_cell.length_c   1.000
_cell.angle_alpha   90.00
_cell.angle_beta   90.00
_cell.angle_gamma   90.00
#
_symmetry.space_group_name_H-M   'P 1'
#
loop_
_entity.id
_entity.type
_entity.pdbx_description
1 polymer ?
#
loop_
_entity_poly.entity_id
_entity_poly.type
_entity_poly.pdbx_seq_one_letter_code
_entity_poly.pdbx_strand_id
1 'polypeptide(L)'
;ILTVDPVHLLNRAENSAPCTPEQVIDLTCDASGLADGGFISRPTGGTRVLEAGLELRFRLTASLEAATFLDVGQVWGANEPVDLRDLEFSPGTGIRFASPIGPLRIDVGYRFRSGEALSVVTSQLRPFAEGDDPDLQLIVDKSPIPFVRLNEIAVLGPSVLFGESSALSWRRLRLHFSIGQAF
;
A
#
# COMPACT_ATOMS: atom_id res chain seq x y z
N ILE A 1 -0.72 -4.73 -3.34
CA ILE A 1 0.32 -5.34 -4.21
C ILE A 1 1.40 -4.31 -4.49
N LEU A 2 2.65 -4.70 -4.37
CA LEU A 2 3.82 -3.93 -4.78
C LEU A 2 4.26 -4.42 -6.15
N THR A 3 4.39 -3.51 -7.10
CA THR A 3 4.95 -3.83 -8.42
C THR A 3 6.39 -3.35 -8.47
N VAL A 4 7.30 -4.19 -8.95
CA VAL A 4 8.70 -3.86 -9.14
C VAL A 4 9.14 -4.19 -10.57
N ASP A 5 9.95 -3.31 -11.14
CA ASP A 5 10.57 -3.58 -12.43
C ASP A 5 11.73 -4.57 -12.25
N PRO A 6 11.86 -5.63 -13.07
CA PRO A 6 12.99 -6.55 -12.99
C PRO A 6 14.37 -5.87 -13.00
N VAL A 7 14.50 -4.74 -13.69
CA VAL A 7 15.75 -3.98 -13.72
C VAL A 7 16.16 -3.52 -12.32
N HIS A 8 15.20 -3.03 -11.49
CA HIS A 8 15.51 -2.63 -10.12
C HIS A 8 15.93 -3.81 -9.24
N LEU A 9 15.35 -5.00 -9.44
CA LEU A 9 15.76 -6.21 -8.71
C LEU A 9 17.19 -6.64 -9.02
N LEU A 10 17.62 -6.44 -10.27
CA LEU A 10 18.94 -6.85 -10.77
C LEU A 10 20.01 -5.77 -10.57
N ASN A 11 19.60 -4.50 -10.38
CA ASN A 11 20.52 -3.36 -10.33
C ASN A 11 21.25 -3.30 -8.98
N ARG A 12 22.58 -3.41 -9.00
CA ARG A 12 23.44 -3.37 -7.81
C ARG A 12 23.54 -2.00 -7.19
N ALA A 13 23.32 -0.94 -7.95
CA ALA A 13 23.38 0.42 -7.44
C ALA A 13 22.13 0.81 -6.63
N GLU A 14 20.99 0.19 -6.93
CA GLU A 14 19.69 0.50 -6.34
C GLU A 14 19.21 -0.52 -5.32
N ASN A 15 19.84 -1.69 -5.26
CA ASN A 15 19.44 -2.78 -4.38
C ASN A 15 20.61 -3.25 -3.52
N SER A 16 20.41 -3.33 -2.21
CA SER A 16 21.41 -3.81 -1.24
C SER A 16 21.72 -5.30 -1.40
N ALA A 17 20.79 -6.09 -1.91
CA ALA A 17 20.92 -7.51 -2.20
C ALA A 17 20.31 -7.83 -3.58
N PRO A 18 21.02 -7.50 -4.67
CA PRO A 18 20.48 -7.69 -6.01
C PRO A 18 20.30 -9.19 -6.32
N CYS A 19 19.16 -9.50 -6.93
CA CYS A 19 18.88 -10.84 -7.38
C CYS A 19 19.66 -11.19 -8.65
N THR A 20 19.83 -12.47 -8.92
CA THR A 20 20.29 -12.95 -10.23
C THR A 20 19.11 -13.08 -11.19
N PRO A 21 19.35 -13.02 -12.53
CA PRO A 21 18.29 -13.24 -13.51
C PRO A 21 17.55 -14.57 -13.32
N GLU A 22 18.27 -15.63 -12.93
CA GLU A 22 17.71 -16.95 -12.66
C GLU A 22 16.73 -16.91 -11.48
N GLN A 23 17.08 -16.19 -10.40
CA GLN A 23 16.19 -16.02 -9.24
C GLN A 23 14.91 -15.26 -9.60
N VAL A 24 14.98 -14.31 -10.54
CA VAL A 24 13.80 -13.60 -11.03
C VAL A 24 12.93 -14.51 -11.90
N ILE A 25 13.54 -15.35 -12.74
CA ILE A 25 12.84 -16.35 -13.56
C ILE A 25 12.16 -17.41 -12.69
N ASP A 26 12.87 -17.93 -11.69
CA ASP A 26 12.37 -18.95 -10.77
C ASP A 26 11.44 -18.39 -9.68
N LEU A 27 11.22 -17.06 -9.67
CA LEU A 27 10.38 -16.34 -8.71
C LEU A 27 10.85 -16.50 -7.24
N THR A 28 12.12 -16.78 -7.03
CA THR A 28 12.75 -16.98 -5.71
C THR A 28 13.50 -15.73 -5.22
N CYS A 29 13.46 -14.66 -6.01
CA CYS A 29 14.10 -13.39 -5.68
C CYS A 29 13.46 -12.75 -4.44
N ASP A 30 14.27 -12.42 -3.43
CA ASP A 30 13.85 -11.67 -2.25
C ASP A 30 13.97 -10.16 -2.50
N ALA A 31 12.82 -9.51 -2.69
CA ALA A 31 12.75 -8.08 -2.93
C ALA A 31 12.83 -7.22 -1.65
N SER A 32 12.97 -7.81 -0.45
CA SER A 32 12.99 -7.06 0.82
C SER A 32 14.19 -6.12 0.97
N GLY A 33 15.27 -6.39 0.24
CA GLY A 33 16.46 -5.55 0.20
C GLY A 33 16.37 -4.33 -0.71
N LEU A 34 15.30 -4.18 -1.49
CA LEU A 34 15.12 -3.04 -2.38
C LEU A 34 14.70 -1.80 -1.59
N ALA A 35 15.24 -0.65 -1.95
CA ALA A 35 14.82 0.63 -1.36
C ALA A 35 13.34 0.94 -1.68
N ASP A 36 12.65 1.63 -0.78
CA ASP A 36 11.22 1.96 -0.89
C ASP A 36 10.85 2.62 -2.24
N GLY A 37 11.76 3.38 -2.83
CA GLY A 37 11.58 4.02 -4.13
C GLY A 37 11.54 3.07 -5.33
N GLY A 38 12.00 1.83 -5.17
CA GLY A 38 11.97 0.80 -6.22
C GLY A 38 10.62 0.11 -6.39
N PHE A 39 9.69 0.34 -5.46
CA PHE A 39 8.35 -0.24 -5.50
C PHE A 39 7.31 0.76 -5.98
N ILE A 40 6.43 0.30 -6.84
CA ILE A 40 5.21 1.01 -7.22
C ILE A 40 4.04 0.32 -6.52
N SER A 41 3.46 0.98 -5.52
CA SER A 41 2.28 0.45 -4.85
C SER A 41 1.05 0.63 -5.76
N ARG A 42 0.36 -0.47 -6.06
CA ARG A 42 -0.91 -0.44 -6.77
C ARG A 42 -2.02 -0.92 -5.83
N PRO A 43 -3.04 -0.10 -5.58
CA PRO A 43 -4.20 -0.58 -4.84
C PRO A 43 -4.88 -1.67 -5.66
N THR A 44 -4.97 -2.84 -5.09
CA THR A 44 -5.82 -3.92 -5.60
C THR A 44 -7.13 -3.80 -4.87
N GLY A 45 -8.21 -3.49 -5.57
CA GLY A 45 -9.53 -3.54 -4.96
C GLY A 45 -9.83 -4.93 -4.39
N GLY A 46 -10.74 -5.00 -3.43
CA GLY A 46 -11.22 -6.26 -2.88
C GLY A 46 -12.69 -6.49 -3.25
N THR A 47 -13.13 -7.73 -3.09
CA THR A 47 -14.52 -8.15 -3.32
C THR A 47 -15.31 -8.31 -2.02
N ARG A 48 -14.63 -8.31 -0.88
CA ARG A 48 -15.21 -8.41 0.45
C ARG A 48 -14.76 -7.23 1.29
N VAL A 49 -15.73 -6.57 1.91
CA VAL A 49 -15.51 -5.38 2.75
C VAL A 49 -16.19 -5.61 4.08
N LEU A 50 -15.49 -5.32 5.16
CA LEU A 50 -16.07 -5.16 6.48
C LEU A 50 -15.77 -3.74 6.96
N GLU A 51 -16.80 -3.04 7.37
CA GLU A 51 -16.69 -1.67 7.89
C GLU A 51 -17.64 -1.51 9.06
N ALA A 52 -17.15 -0.91 10.15
CA ALA A 52 -17.94 -0.58 11.32
C ALA A 52 -17.42 0.71 11.94
N GLY A 53 -18.33 1.54 12.46
CA GLY A 53 -17.99 2.79 13.12
C GLY A 53 -18.78 2.97 14.40
N LEU A 54 -18.14 3.53 15.41
CA LEU A 54 -18.76 3.95 16.66
C LEU A 54 -18.44 5.42 16.90
N GLU A 55 -19.47 6.24 17.11
CA GLU A 55 -19.30 7.65 17.42
C GLU A 55 -20.06 8.01 18.71
N LEU A 56 -19.38 8.68 19.62
CA LEU A 56 -19.94 9.25 20.84
C LEU A 56 -19.92 10.77 20.75
N ARG A 57 -21.07 11.41 20.93
CA ARG A 57 -21.23 12.86 20.90
C ARG A 57 -21.52 13.43 22.25
N PHE A 58 -20.85 14.51 22.61
CA PHE A 58 -21.01 15.23 23.86
C PHE A 58 -21.39 16.69 23.55
N ARG A 59 -22.57 17.09 23.99
CA ARG A 59 -23.01 18.47 23.84
C ARG A 59 -22.29 19.37 24.86
N LEU A 60 -21.46 20.27 24.36
CA LEU A 60 -20.72 21.24 25.19
C LEU A 60 -21.53 22.52 25.43
N THR A 61 -22.17 23.02 24.35
CA THR A 61 -23.06 24.20 24.39
C THR A 61 -24.28 23.96 23.47
N ALA A 62 -25.18 24.96 23.37
CA ALA A 62 -26.32 24.88 22.46
C ALA A 62 -25.92 24.72 20.96
N SER A 63 -24.73 25.19 20.57
CA SER A 63 -24.25 25.17 19.18
C SER A 63 -22.95 24.39 18.99
N LEU A 64 -22.34 23.86 20.06
CA LEU A 64 -21.05 23.17 19.99
C LEU A 64 -21.15 21.78 20.58
N GLU A 65 -20.71 20.78 19.81
CA GLU A 65 -20.60 19.38 20.23
C GLU A 65 -19.15 18.90 20.01
N ALA A 66 -18.65 18.12 20.96
CA ALA A 66 -17.46 17.31 20.77
C ALA A 66 -17.88 15.88 20.38
N ALA A 67 -17.09 15.23 19.58
CA ALA A 67 -17.27 13.82 19.25
C ALA A 67 -15.98 13.06 19.39
N THR A 68 -16.09 11.79 19.80
CA THR A 68 -15.03 10.81 19.68
C THR A 68 -15.55 9.66 18.83
N PHE A 69 -14.71 9.10 17.98
CA PHE A 69 -15.12 8.01 17.12
C PHE A 69 -14.03 6.96 17.01
N LEU A 70 -14.44 5.77 16.66
CA LEU A 70 -13.59 4.64 16.34
C LEU A 70 -14.14 3.99 15.08
N ASP A 71 -13.41 4.09 14.00
CA ASP A 71 -13.70 3.41 12.75
C ASP A 71 -12.84 2.16 12.64
N VAL A 72 -13.43 1.11 12.14
CA VAL A 72 -12.80 -0.19 11.92
C VAL A 72 -13.16 -0.65 10.52
N GLY A 73 -12.18 -1.11 9.75
CA GLY A 73 -12.47 -1.62 8.42
C GLY A 73 -11.34 -2.44 7.84
N GLN A 74 -11.71 -3.31 6.88
CA GLN A 74 -10.77 -4.05 6.05
C GLN A 74 -11.43 -4.45 4.73
N VAL A 75 -10.59 -4.60 3.73
CA VAL A 75 -10.97 -5.02 2.37
C VAL A 75 -10.12 -6.25 2.00
N TRP A 76 -10.77 -7.36 1.67
CA TRP A 76 -10.09 -8.59 1.26
C TRP A 76 -10.30 -8.88 -0.22
N GLY A 77 -9.26 -9.41 -0.87
CA GLY A 77 -9.30 -9.87 -2.26
C GLY A 77 -10.24 -11.08 -2.46
N ALA A 78 -10.56 -11.39 -3.71
CA ALA A 78 -11.50 -12.47 -4.06
C ALA A 78 -11.08 -13.84 -3.52
N ASN A 79 -9.78 -14.12 -3.52
CA ASN A 79 -9.20 -15.41 -3.11
C ASN A 79 -8.51 -15.35 -1.73
N GLU A 80 -8.60 -14.22 -1.05
CA GLU A 80 -7.99 -14.00 0.25
C GLU A 80 -8.94 -14.46 1.36
N PRO A 81 -8.50 -15.23 2.37
CA PRO A 81 -9.35 -15.57 3.50
C PRO A 81 -9.70 -14.31 4.31
N VAL A 82 -10.93 -14.26 4.81
CA VAL A 82 -11.33 -13.18 5.72
C VAL A 82 -10.70 -13.45 7.08
N ASP A 83 -9.71 -12.64 7.47
CA ASP A 83 -9.11 -12.67 8.80
C ASP A 83 -9.44 -11.37 9.55
N LEU A 84 -10.11 -11.51 10.70
CA LEU A 84 -10.47 -10.37 11.55
C LEU A 84 -9.28 -9.77 12.31
N ARG A 85 -8.12 -10.41 12.25
CA ARG A 85 -6.87 -9.88 12.82
C ARG A 85 -6.26 -8.77 11.97
N ASP A 86 -6.63 -8.75 10.69
CA ASP A 86 -6.15 -7.74 9.74
C ASP A 86 -6.96 -6.44 9.79
N LEU A 87 -7.95 -6.34 10.69
CA LEU A 87 -8.78 -5.16 10.82
C LEU A 87 -7.94 -3.92 11.18
N GLU A 88 -8.06 -2.89 10.38
CA GLU A 88 -7.47 -1.58 10.66
C GLU A 88 -8.39 -0.73 11.55
N PHE A 89 -7.79 -0.10 12.55
CA PHE A 89 -8.49 0.76 13.51
C PHE A 89 -8.08 2.21 13.31
N SER A 90 -9.07 3.10 13.31
CA SER A 90 -8.86 4.54 13.19
C SER A 90 -9.65 5.29 14.27
N PRO A 91 -9.09 5.44 15.47
CA PRO A 91 -9.68 6.32 16.48
C PRO A 91 -9.52 7.78 16.08
N GLY A 92 -10.48 8.60 16.50
CA GLY A 92 -10.43 10.02 16.25
C GLY A 92 -11.29 10.83 17.20
N THR A 93 -11.14 12.14 17.09
CA THR A 93 -11.94 13.11 17.82
C THR A 93 -12.27 14.29 16.92
N GLY A 94 -13.37 14.98 17.19
CA GLY A 94 -13.79 16.09 16.39
C GLY A 94 -14.70 17.06 17.10
N ILE A 95 -14.90 18.19 16.46
CA ILE A 95 -15.80 19.26 16.92
C ILE A 95 -16.84 19.52 15.83
N ARG A 96 -18.06 19.68 16.25
CA ARG A 96 -19.21 20.03 15.42
C ARG A 96 -19.81 21.33 15.90
N PHE A 97 -19.92 22.29 15.02
CA PHE A 97 -20.48 23.61 15.30
C PHE A 97 -21.71 23.86 14.44
N ALA A 98 -22.84 24.10 15.08
CA ALA A 98 -24.07 24.49 14.39
C ALA A 98 -23.99 25.96 13.99
N SER A 99 -23.80 26.22 12.68
CA SER A 99 -23.77 27.57 12.12
C SER A 99 -25.02 27.87 11.30
N PRO A 100 -25.35 29.15 11.03
CA PRO A 100 -26.48 29.55 10.20
C PRO A 100 -26.42 29.02 8.74
N ILE A 101 -25.22 28.71 8.26
CA ILE A 101 -24.97 28.17 6.90
C ILE A 101 -24.92 26.64 6.88
N GLY A 102 -25.15 25.99 8.00
CA GLY A 102 -25.08 24.54 8.18
C GLY A 102 -24.05 24.10 9.21
N PRO A 103 -24.06 22.84 9.61
CA PRO A 103 -23.12 22.31 10.58
C PRO A 103 -21.69 22.30 9.99
N LEU A 104 -20.75 22.81 10.76
CA LEU A 104 -19.31 22.72 10.50
C LEU A 104 -18.74 21.56 11.29
N ARG A 105 -17.92 20.76 10.65
CA ARG A 105 -17.29 19.58 11.24
C ARG A 105 -15.79 19.63 11.02
N ILE A 106 -15.03 19.44 12.09
CA ILE A 106 -13.57 19.29 12.06
C ILE A 106 -13.23 18.03 12.83
N ASP A 107 -12.63 17.06 12.16
CA ASP A 107 -12.22 15.79 12.77
C ASP A 107 -10.72 15.58 12.59
N VAL A 108 -10.12 14.97 13.60
CA VAL A 108 -8.74 14.47 13.57
C VAL A 108 -8.79 12.98 13.88
N GLY A 109 -8.39 12.18 12.92
CA GLY A 109 -8.27 10.73 13.05
C GLY A 109 -6.81 10.29 13.04
N TYR A 110 -6.52 9.21 13.72
CA TYR A 110 -5.23 8.54 13.71
C TYR A 110 -5.37 7.12 13.18
N ARG A 111 -4.64 6.80 12.11
CA ARG A 111 -4.65 5.48 11.51
C ARG A 111 -3.53 4.61 12.12
N PHE A 112 -3.93 3.59 12.87
CA PHE A 112 -3.01 2.54 13.30
C PHE A 112 -2.77 1.62 12.10
N ARG A 113 -1.57 1.66 11.57
CA ARG A 113 -1.15 0.73 10.53
C ARG A 113 -0.40 -0.42 11.17
N SER A 114 -0.93 -1.62 11.06
CA SER A 114 -0.14 -2.84 11.21
C SER A 114 0.76 -2.95 9.98
N GLY A 115 2.00 -3.43 10.14
CA GLY A 115 2.84 -3.74 8.99
C GLY A 115 2.12 -4.76 8.12
N GLU A 116 1.77 -4.39 6.90
CA GLU A 116 1.09 -5.26 5.96
C GLU A 116 2.12 -6.00 5.11
N ALA A 117 2.05 -7.33 5.12
CA ALA A 117 2.85 -8.14 4.22
C ALA A 117 2.24 -8.04 2.81
N LEU A 118 2.85 -7.24 1.95
CA LEU A 118 2.38 -7.04 0.59
C LEU A 118 3.09 -8.00 -0.37
N SER A 119 2.30 -8.68 -1.20
CA SER A 119 2.83 -9.49 -2.29
C SER A 119 3.54 -8.59 -3.30
N VAL A 120 4.74 -8.98 -3.68
CA VAL A 120 5.52 -8.30 -4.71
C VAL A 120 5.29 -9.01 -6.04
N VAL A 121 4.98 -8.24 -7.07
CA VAL A 121 4.81 -8.73 -8.44
C VAL A 121 5.84 -8.09 -9.36
N THR A 122 6.36 -8.87 -10.29
CA THR A 122 7.30 -8.42 -11.31
C THR A 122 6.96 -9.00 -12.67
N SER A 123 7.46 -8.39 -13.74
CA SER A 123 7.38 -8.98 -15.08
C SER A 123 8.30 -10.18 -15.15
N GLN A 124 7.84 -11.25 -15.79
CA GLN A 124 8.67 -12.42 -16.05
C GLN A 124 9.80 -12.12 -17.01
N LEU A 125 10.89 -12.87 -16.88
CA LEU A 125 12.04 -12.82 -17.76
C LEU A 125 12.15 -14.14 -18.53
N ARG A 126 12.65 -14.05 -19.77
CA ARG A 126 13.12 -15.20 -20.54
C ARG A 126 14.52 -14.95 -21.09
N PRO A 127 15.29 -15.98 -21.34
CA PRO A 127 16.55 -15.84 -22.07
C PRO A 127 16.33 -15.22 -23.45
N PHE A 128 17.29 -14.39 -23.88
CA PHE A 128 17.33 -13.85 -25.23
C PHE A 128 17.64 -14.97 -26.22
N ALA A 129 16.81 -15.09 -27.25
CA ALA A 129 16.94 -16.13 -28.27
C ALA A 129 17.55 -15.59 -29.56
N GLU A 130 18.16 -16.49 -30.33
CA GLU A 130 18.70 -16.16 -31.65
C GLU A 130 17.52 -15.77 -32.58
N GLY A 131 17.53 -14.53 -33.07
CA GLY A 131 16.45 -13.96 -33.89
C GLY A 131 15.56 -12.95 -33.14
N ASP A 132 15.73 -12.76 -31.83
CA ASP A 132 15.10 -11.65 -31.11
C ASP A 132 15.69 -10.30 -31.54
N ASP A 133 14.86 -9.26 -31.46
CA ASP A 133 15.33 -7.90 -31.70
C ASP A 133 16.30 -7.49 -30.56
N PRO A 134 17.54 -7.03 -30.90
CA PRO A 134 18.50 -6.58 -29.90
C PRO A 134 17.97 -5.47 -28.95
N ASP A 135 17.05 -4.66 -29.43
CA ASP A 135 16.45 -3.58 -28.64
C ASP A 135 15.53 -4.10 -27.51
N LEU A 136 15.17 -5.38 -27.53
CA LEU A 136 14.39 -6.03 -26.47
C LEU A 136 15.25 -6.51 -25.29
N GLN A 137 16.57 -6.51 -25.40
CA GLN A 137 17.44 -6.89 -24.30
C GLN A 137 17.28 -5.96 -23.11
N LEU A 138 17.24 -6.54 -21.91
CA LEU A 138 17.24 -5.75 -20.69
C LEU A 138 18.60 -5.07 -20.49
N ILE A 139 18.55 -3.81 -20.12
CA ILE A 139 19.74 -3.03 -19.75
C ILE A 139 19.78 -2.90 -18.24
N VAL A 140 20.80 -3.47 -17.61
CA VAL A 140 21.07 -3.40 -16.18
C VAL A 140 22.46 -2.81 -15.98
N ASP A 141 22.60 -1.83 -15.09
CA ASP A 141 23.87 -1.14 -14.84
C ASP A 141 24.55 -0.61 -16.12
N LYS A 142 23.74 -0.09 -17.06
CA LYS A 142 24.17 0.41 -18.37
C LYS A 142 24.76 -0.66 -19.32
N SER A 143 24.58 -1.93 -19.01
CA SER A 143 25.03 -3.05 -19.81
C SER A 143 23.86 -3.92 -20.24
N PRO A 144 23.79 -4.36 -21.51
CA PRO A 144 22.77 -5.30 -21.94
C PRO A 144 23.04 -6.68 -21.30
N ILE A 145 21.99 -7.32 -20.84
CA ILE A 145 22.03 -8.69 -20.34
C ILE A 145 21.24 -9.60 -21.28
N PRO A 146 21.58 -10.90 -21.40
CA PRO A 146 20.95 -11.82 -22.35
C PRO A 146 19.56 -12.29 -21.89
N PHE A 147 18.69 -11.36 -21.50
CA PHE A 147 17.33 -11.62 -21.06
C PHE A 147 16.37 -10.58 -21.63
N VAL A 148 15.13 -11.01 -21.85
CA VAL A 148 14.03 -10.21 -22.38
C VAL A 148 12.89 -10.19 -21.37
N ARG A 149 12.27 -9.03 -21.21
CA ARG A 149 11.07 -8.86 -20.39
C ARG A 149 9.84 -9.41 -21.11
N LEU A 150 9.01 -10.17 -20.41
CA LEU A 150 7.69 -10.56 -20.85
C LEU A 150 6.62 -9.61 -20.29
N ASN A 151 5.48 -9.55 -20.97
CA ASN A 151 4.31 -8.81 -20.48
C ASN A 151 3.56 -9.54 -19.36
N GLU A 152 3.89 -10.79 -19.13
CA GLU A 152 3.31 -11.60 -18.07
C GLU A 152 3.87 -11.19 -16.72
N ILE A 153 2.96 -11.08 -15.74
CA ILE A 153 3.29 -10.67 -14.38
C ILE A 153 3.21 -11.91 -13.47
N ALA A 154 4.22 -12.08 -12.64
CA ALA A 154 4.27 -13.15 -11.65
C ALA A 154 4.52 -12.62 -10.24
N VAL A 155 4.06 -13.37 -9.25
CA VAL A 155 4.27 -13.05 -7.83
C VAL A 155 5.62 -13.61 -7.41
N LEU A 156 6.48 -12.77 -6.83
CA LEU A 156 7.73 -13.19 -6.20
C LEU A 156 7.44 -13.92 -4.86
N GLY A 157 8.28 -14.88 -4.52
CA GLY A 157 8.08 -15.77 -3.39
C GLY A 157 7.88 -15.10 -2.03
N PRO A 158 8.82 -14.28 -1.50
CA PRO A 158 8.61 -13.61 -0.23
C PRO A 158 7.76 -12.35 -0.40
N SER A 159 6.76 -12.19 0.46
CA SER A 159 6.07 -10.90 0.62
C SER A 159 6.96 -9.93 1.41
N VAL A 160 6.89 -8.66 1.06
CA VAL A 160 7.64 -7.60 1.74
C VAL A 160 6.74 -6.94 2.78
N LEU A 161 7.25 -6.85 4.02
CA LEU A 161 6.61 -6.06 5.07
C LEU A 161 6.76 -4.58 4.73
N PHE A 162 5.69 -3.97 4.25
CA PHE A 162 5.67 -2.55 3.92
C PHE A 162 4.98 -1.76 5.05
N GLY A 163 5.73 -0.93 5.72
CA GLY A 163 5.20 -0.05 6.76
C GLY A 163 6.25 0.28 7.81
N GLU A 164 6.34 1.56 8.18
CA GLU A 164 7.18 1.98 9.28
C GLU A 164 6.67 1.40 10.60
N SER A 165 7.54 0.73 11.32
CA SER A 165 7.31 0.16 12.65
C SER A 165 7.24 1.20 13.78
N SER A 166 7.33 2.49 13.50
CA SER A 166 7.26 3.52 14.55
C SER A 166 5.82 3.69 15.04
N ALA A 167 5.61 3.49 16.32
CA ALA A 167 4.30 3.47 16.97
C ALA A 167 3.52 4.80 16.83
N LEU A 168 4.17 5.94 16.70
CA LEU A 168 3.56 7.27 16.58
C LEU A 168 4.22 8.07 15.48
N SER A 169 3.48 8.40 14.42
CA SER A 169 3.93 9.26 13.32
C SER A 169 2.89 10.33 12.99
N TRP A 170 3.32 11.59 12.90
CA TRP A 170 2.48 12.70 12.47
C TRP A 170 1.90 12.49 11.06
N ARG A 171 2.56 11.68 10.21
CA ARG A 171 2.10 11.32 8.85
C ARG A 171 0.83 10.48 8.86
N ARG A 172 0.47 9.88 10.00
CA ARG A 172 -0.73 9.04 10.18
C ARG A 172 -1.94 9.82 10.68
N LEU A 173 -1.75 11.11 11.04
CA LEU A 173 -2.86 11.99 11.35
C LEU A 173 -3.60 12.38 10.07
N ARG A 174 -4.91 12.31 10.13
CA ARG A 174 -5.83 12.75 9.07
C ARG A 174 -6.73 13.82 9.61
N LEU A 175 -6.66 15.00 9.01
CA LEU A 175 -7.56 16.10 9.27
C LEU A 175 -8.67 16.08 8.22
N HIS A 176 -9.90 16.08 8.68
CA HIS A 176 -11.08 16.17 7.83
C HIS A 176 -11.89 17.41 8.21
N PHE A 177 -12.26 18.20 7.21
CA PHE A 177 -13.11 19.36 7.35
C PHE A 177 -14.32 19.22 6.43
N SER A 178 -15.53 19.45 6.97
CA SER A 178 -16.74 19.45 6.17
C SER A 178 -17.71 20.56 6.61
N ILE A 179 -18.47 21.06 5.64
CA ILE A 179 -19.54 22.05 5.82
C ILE A 179 -20.81 21.45 5.27
N GLY A 180 -21.90 21.51 6.06
CA GLY A 180 -23.18 20.93 5.67
C GLY A 180 -23.37 19.51 6.20
N GLN A 181 -24.53 18.92 5.92
CA GLN A 181 -24.81 17.53 6.27
C GLN A 181 -24.13 16.62 5.25
N ALA A 182 -23.15 15.84 5.70
CA ALA A 182 -22.74 14.65 4.97
C ALA A 182 -23.79 13.57 5.26
N PHE A 183 -24.52 13.17 4.24
CA PHE A 183 -25.38 12.00 4.27
C PHE A 183 -24.53 10.76 4.01
#